data_8127a6833592a99a0c79181a75fe57b8
#
_entry.id   8127a6833592a99a0c79181a75fe57b8
#
_cell.length_a   1.000
_cell.length_b   1.000
_cell.length_c   1.000
_cell.angle_alpha   90.00
_cell.angle_beta   90.00
_cell.angle_gamma   90.00
#
_symmetry.space_group_name_H-M   'P 1'
#
loop_
_entity.id
_entity.type
_entity.pdbx_description
1 polymer ?
#
loop_
_entity_poly.entity_id
_entity_poly.type
_entity_poly.pdbx_seq_one_letter_code
_entity_poly.pdbx_strand_id
1 'polypeptide(L)'
;MSVLVDIQHVSKKYKEAPRAAVSDLSLIINKGDIFGLLGPNGAGKTTFISMLCGLFPTTSGEIYINGHTHKTHSKESKQAIGVVPQEIALYPKLTAWENLMFLGHMYGLKGQSLKDNIKYNLSVLGLEANMHQKIISYSGGMKRRVNLIAGLLHNPQLLILDEPTVGVDVQSKQAIIEHLKKLNKENGMTILYTSHHLDEAEDFCTHIAIIDEGKLVTQGQTEALIRENNCNSIQEVYLKITGNQFRDK
;
A
#
# COMPACT_ATOMS: atom_id res chain seq x y z
N MET A 1 21.28 -4.66 -3.08
CA MET A 1 19.98 -3.95 -3.12
C MET A 1 20.02 -2.85 -2.08
N SER A 2 19.45 -1.68 -2.35
CA SER A 2 19.47 -0.56 -1.39
C SER A 2 18.15 -0.53 -0.61
N VAL A 3 18.24 -0.39 0.71
CA VAL A 3 17.08 -0.32 1.60
C VAL A 3 16.31 0.99 1.35
N LEU A 4 14.98 0.89 1.21
CA LEU A 4 14.08 2.04 1.16
C LEU A 4 13.38 2.26 2.50
N VAL A 5 12.84 1.18 3.08
CA VAL A 5 12.18 1.21 4.39
C VAL A 5 12.91 0.25 5.33
N ASP A 6 13.28 0.77 6.49
CA ASP A 6 13.88 0.00 7.58
C ASP A 6 13.05 0.19 8.85
N ILE A 7 12.51 -0.89 9.37
CA ILE A 7 11.63 -0.93 10.53
C ILE A 7 12.33 -1.71 11.63
N GLN A 8 12.59 -1.04 12.74
CA GLN A 8 13.43 -1.55 13.83
C GLN A 8 12.63 -1.63 15.13
N HIS A 9 12.27 -2.85 15.54
CA HIS A 9 11.64 -3.18 16.83
C HIS A 9 10.38 -2.33 17.12
N VAL A 10 9.55 -2.08 16.10
CA VAL A 10 8.41 -1.18 16.20
C VAL A 10 7.25 -1.84 16.94
N SER A 11 6.74 -1.12 17.93
CA SER A 11 5.51 -1.50 18.64
C SER A 11 4.51 -0.36 18.69
N LYS A 12 3.23 -0.72 18.73
CA LYS A 12 2.12 0.21 18.96
C LYS A 12 1.12 -0.36 19.93
N LYS A 13 0.96 0.32 21.07
CA LYS A 13 -0.10 0.04 22.04
C LYS A 13 -0.96 1.28 22.21
N TYR A 14 -2.27 1.16 22.02
CA TYR A 14 -3.24 2.22 22.33
C TYR A 14 -3.51 2.27 23.83
N LYS A 15 -3.82 3.46 24.37
CA LYS A 15 -3.91 3.69 25.81
C LYS A 15 -4.84 2.72 26.55
N GLU A 16 -5.98 2.39 25.95
CA GLU A 16 -7.02 1.56 26.58
C GLU A 16 -7.01 0.11 26.07
N ALA A 17 -6.11 -0.22 25.13
CA ALA A 17 -6.06 -1.56 24.58
C ALA A 17 -5.33 -2.54 25.52
N PRO A 18 -5.90 -3.73 25.76
CA PRO A 18 -5.26 -4.75 26.59
C PRO A 18 -3.95 -5.27 25.96
N ARG A 19 -3.90 -5.32 24.63
CA ARG A 19 -2.77 -5.82 23.84
C ARG A 19 -2.21 -4.72 22.92
N ALA A 20 -0.94 -4.87 22.54
CA ALA A 20 -0.37 -4.06 21.47
C ALA A 20 -1.00 -4.45 20.12
N ALA A 21 -1.32 -3.45 19.29
CA ALA A 21 -1.80 -3.67 17.92
C ALA A 21 -0.67 -4.08 16.97
N VAL A 22 0.58 -3.66 17.29
CA VAL A 22 1.82 -4.10 16.64
C VAL A 22 2.83 -4.31 17.76
N SER A 23 3.57 -5.43 17.74
CA SER A 23 4.49 -5.84 18.81
C SER A 23 5.82 -6.30 18.24
N ASP A 24 6.87 -5.54 18.51
CA ASP A 24 8.27 -5.84 18.17
C ASP A 24 8.49 -6.22 16.71
N LEU A 25 7.87 -5.45 15.79
CA LEU A 25 7.94 -5.73 14.38
C LEU A 25 9.21 -5.13 13.77
N SER A 26 9.99 -5.99 13.09
CA SER A 26 11.20 -5.59 12.35
C SER A 26 11.11 -6.15 10.93
N LEU A 27 11.25 -5.28 9.93
CA LEU A 27 11.29 -5.70 8.52
C LEU A 27 12.01 -4.67 7.65
N ILE A 28 12.47 -5.12 6.48
CA ILE A 28 13.17 -4.30 5.50
C ILE A 28 12.43 -4.40 4.16
N ILE A 29 12.23 -3.25 3.50
CA ILE A 29 11.74 -3.17 2.12
C ILE A 29 12.83 -2.52 1.28
N ASN A 30 13.29 -3.22 0.25
CA ASN A 30 14.31 -2.69 -0.65
C ASN A 30 13.68 -1.86 -1.78
N LYS A 31 14.48 -0.98 -2.38
CA LYS A 31 14.06 -0.22 -3.56
C LYS A 31 13.72 -1.17 -4.71
N GLY A 32 12.55 -0.95 -5.32
CA GLY A 32 12.04 -1.77 -6.41
C GLY A 32 11.31 -3.04 -5.98
N ASP A 33 11.17 -3.33 -4.68
CA ASP A 33 10.34 -4.44 -4.22
C ASP A 33 8.85 -4.16 -4.45
N ILE A 34 8.11 -5.20 -4.82
CA ILE A 34 6.67 -5.28 -4.59
C ILE A 34 6.49 -6.13 -3.33
N PHE A 35 6.29 -5.46 -2.21
CA PHE A 35 6.28 -6.07 -0.89
C PHE A 35 4.85 -6.26 -0.38
N GLY A 36 4.44 -7.51 -0.18
CA GLY A 36 3.14 -7.88 0.38
C GLY A 36 3.18 -7.92 1.91
N LEU A 37 2.31 -7.16 2.57
CA LEU A 37 2.06 -7.30 4.01
C LEU A 37 0.72 -7.99 4.22
N LEU A 38 0.77 -9.26 4.54
CA LEU A 38 -0.38 -10.15 4.58
C LEU A 38 -0.77 -10.50 6.02
N GLY A 39 -2.03 -10.83 6.20
CA GLY A 39 -2.56 -11.28 7.50
C GLY A 39 -4.06 -11.09 7.59
N PRO A 40 -4.72 -11.71 8.57
CA PRO A 40 -6.14 -11.62 8.76
C PRO A 40 -6.58 -10.20 9.16
N ASN A 41 -7.90 -9.97 9.18
CA ASN A 41 -8.46 -8.75 9.75
C ASN A 41 -8.08 -8.66 11.22
N GLY A 42 -7.68 -7.45 11.66
CA GLY A 42 -7.20 -7.22 13.03
C GLY A 42 -5.74 -7.64 13.28
N ALA A 43 -5.00 -8.16 12.30
CA ALA A 43 -3.58 -8.52 12.46
C ALA A 43 -2.65 -7.33 12.74
N GLY A 44 -3.11 -6.09 12.59
CA GLY A 44 -2.31 -4.88 12.81
C GLY A 44 -1.86 -4.17 11.54
N LYS A 45 -2.24 -4.63 10.33
CA LYS A 45 -1.83 -4.05 9.03
C LYS A 45 -2.09 -2.54 8.94
N THR A 46 -3.33 -2.10 9.17
CA THR A 46 -3.71 -0.68 9.10
C THR A 46 -3.02 0.17 10.17
N THR A 47 -2.80 -0.38 11.37
CA THR A 47 -2.01 0.30 12.42
C THR A 47 -0.57 0.48 11.97
N PHE A 48 0.02 -0.55 11.38
CA PHE A 48 1.39 -0.49 10.84
C PHE A 48 1.50 0.55 9.72
N ILE A 49 0.59 0.53 8.73
CA ILE A 49 0.53 1.55 7.66
C ILE A 49 0.42 2.95 8.25
N SER A 50 -0.45 3.16 9.24
CA SER A 50 -0.63 4.47 9.87
C SER A 50 0.65 4.98 10.54
N MET A 51 1.43 4.10 11.16
CA MET A 51 2.75 4.46 11.71
C MET A 51 3.76 4.76 10.59
N LEU A 52 3.78 3.93 9.53
CA LEU A 52 4.66 4.12 8.38
C LEU A 52 4.38 5.43 7.64
N CYS A 53 3.12 5.87 7.57
CA CYS A 53 2.71 7.17 7.01
C CYS A 53 2.93 8.34 7.97
N GLY A 54 3.36 8.09 9.21
CA GLY A 54 3.53 9.13 10.24
C GLY A 54 2.22 9.76 10.71
N LEU A 55 1.09 9.05 10.58
CA LEU A 55 -0.22 9.46 11.13
C LEU A 55 -0.29 9.23 12.64
N PHE A 56 0.31 8.13 13.10
CA PHE A 56 0.45 7.82 14.52
C PHE A 56 1.91 7.58 14.88
N PRO A 57 2.37 8.08 16.05
CA PRO A 57 3.70 7.76 16.54
C PRO A 57 3.77 6.28 16.97
N THR A 58 4.94 5.67 16.84
CA THR A 58 5.27 4.39 17.47
C THR A 58 5.24 4.52 18.99
N THR A 59 4.92 3.44 19.71
CA THR A 59 5.12 3.39 21.17
C THR A 59 6.59 3.12 21.50
N SER A 60 7.24 2.24 20.72
CA SER A 60 8.69 1.96 20.76
C SER A 60 9.20 1.62 19.37
N GLY A 61 10.52 1.60 19.20
CA GLY A 61 11.18 1.35 17.92
C GLY A 61 11.14 2.53 16.96
N GLU A 62 11.74 2.37 15.80
CA GLU A 62 11.88 3.42 14.80
C GLU A 62 11.59 2.93 13.39
N ILE A 63 11.11 3.85 12.55
CA ILE A 63 10.83 3.63 11.13
C ILE A 63 11.65 4.63 10.34
N TYR A 64 12.49 4.12 9.44
CA TYR A 64 13.29 4.91 8.52
C TYR A 64 12.75 4.72 7.09
N ILE A 65 12.59 5.83 6.37
CA ILE A 65 12.21 5.84 4.96
C ILE A 65 13.29 6.63 4.22
N ASN A 66 14.00 5.95 3.33
CA ASN A 66 15.16 6.51 2.65
C ASN A 66 16.18 7.15 3.61
N GLY A 67 16.40 6.51 4.79
CA GLY A 67 17.29 6.99 5.85
C GLY A 67 16.72 8.08 6.76
N HIS A 68 15.48 8.53 6.54
CA HIS A 68 14.84 9.59 7.31
C HIS A 68 13.73 9.06 8.21
N THR A 69 13.59 9.59 9.42
CA THR A 69 12.46 9.31 10.32
C THR A 69 11.44 10.43 10.29
N HIS A 70 10.18 10.13 10.60
CA HIS A 70 9.15 11.15 10.77
C HIS A 70 9.43 12.13 11.93
N LYS A 71 10.26 11.73 12.89
CA LYS A 71 10.63 12.59 14.03
C LYS A 71 11.54 13.74 13.59
N THR A 72 12.48 13.46 12.69
CA THR A 72 13.54 14.41 12.30
C THR A 72 13.32 15.05 10.94
N HIS A 73 12.67 14.32 10.00
CA HIS A 73 12.50 14.73 8.60
C HIS A 73 11.08 14.40 8.12
N SER A 74 10.08 14.95 8.83
CA SER A 74 8.65 14.62 8.56
C SER A 74 8.20 14.99 7.14
N LYS A 75 8.69 16.09 6.59
CA LYS A 75 8.31 16.55 5.24
C LYS A 75 8.89 15.63 4.16
N GLU A 76 10.18 15.34 4.26
CA GLU A 76 10.93 14.51 3.32
C GLU A 76 10.36 13.07 3.32
N SER A 77 10.14 12.50 4.50
CA SER A 77 9.54 11.18 4.65
C SER A 77 8.14 11.11 4.05
N LYS A 78 7.30 12.13 4.28
CA LYS A 78 5.94 12.18 3.72
C LYS A 78 5.92 12.41 2.21
N GLN A 79 6.85 13.18 1.67
CA GLN A 79 6.98 13.38 0.23
C GLN A 79 7.46 12.13 -0.50
N ALA A 80 8.19 11.25 0.19
CA ALA A 80 8.64 9.98 -0.39
C ALA A 80 7.51 8.94 -0.50
N ILE A 81 6.36 9.16 0.16
CA ILE A 81 5.27 8.19 0.27
C ILE A 81 4.05 8.65 -0.53
N GLY A 82 3.50 7.76 -1.36
CA GLY A 82 2.14 7.85 -1.89
C GLY A 82 1.25 6.85 -1.15
N VAL A 83 0.03 7.26 -0.80
CA VAL A 83 -0.91 6.40 -0.08
C VAL A 83 -2.20 6.26 -0.86
N VAL A 84 -2.63 5.04 -1.04
CA VAL A 84 -3.95 4.68 -1.59
C VAL A 84 -4.71 3.92 -0.50
N PRO A 85 -5.54 4.60 0.28
CA PRO A 85 -6.25 3.98 1.40
C PRO A 85 -7.36 3.05 0.91
N GLN A 86 -7.78 2.14 1.78
CA GLN A 86 -8.89 1.22 1.54
C GLN A 86 -10.19 1.96 1.23
N GLU A 87 -10.50 3.02 1.97
CA GLU A 87 -11.63 3.90 1.67
C GLU A 87 -11.27 4.88 0.54
N ILE A 88 -12.26 5.22 -0.27
CA ILE A 88 -12.07 6.17 -1.36
C ILE A 88 -11.92 7.59 -0.80
N ALA A 89 -10.71 8.13 -0.88
CA ALA A 89 -10.34 9.46 -0.37
C ALA A 89 -10.51 10.55 -1.45
N LEU A 90 -11.70 10.61 -2.08
CA LEU A 90 -12.04 11.57 -3.13
C LEU A 90 -13.26 12.39 -2.72
N TYR A 91 -13.35 13.61 -3.23
CA TYR A 91 -14.50 14.50 -3.05
C TYR A 91 -15.60 14.13 -4.05
N PRO A 92 -16.74 13.58 -3.61
CA PRO A 92 -17.75 13.02 -4.52
C PRO A 92 -18.43 14.04 -5.43
N LYS A 93 -18.50 15.29 -5.00
CA LYS A 93 -19.13 16.40 -5.75
C LYS A 93 -18.21 17.05 -6.79
N LEU A 94 -16.92 16.77 -6.73
CA LEU A 94 -15.93 17.21 -7.71
C LEU A 94 -15.78 16.18 -8.83
N THR A 95 -15.32 16.62 -9.98
CA THR A 95 -14.91 15.76 -11.11
C THR A 95 -13.60 15.04 -10.78
N ALA A 96 -13.24 14.02 -11.57
CA ALA A 96 -11.93 13.38 -11.42
C ALA A 96 -10.80 14.37 -11.66
N TRP A 97 -10.92 15.23 -12.67
CA TRP A 97 -9.96 16.29 -12.96
C TRP A 97 -9.77 17.25 -11.77
N GLU A 98 -10.87 17.77 -11.20
CA GLU A 98 -10.82 18.70 -10.06
C GLU A 98 -10.22 18.05 -8.82
N ASN A 99 -10.58 16.79 -8.52
CA ASN A 99 -9.98 16.02 -7.42
C ASN A 99 -8.46 15.93 -7.57
N LEU A 100 -8.00 15.49 -8.75
CA LEU A 100 -6.58 15.29 -9.00
C LEU A 100 -5.80 16.61 -9.04
N MET A 101 -6.38 17.67 -9.60
CA MET A 101 -5.79 19.02 -9.54
C MET A 101 -5.66 19.49 -8.09
N PHE A 102 -6.70 19.35 -7.28
CA PHE A 102 -6.68 19.73 -5.86
C PHE A 102 -5.61 18.97 -5.08
N LEU A 103 -5.60 17.64 -5.20
CA LEU A 103 -4.62 16.80 -4.50
C LEU A 103 -3.18 17.06 -4.99
N GLY A 104 -2.99 17.26 -6.31
CA GLY A 104 -1.68 17.64 -6.85
C GLY A 104 -1.17 18.97 -6.28
N HIS A 105 -2.04 19.95 -6.14
CA HIS A 105 -1.67 21.23 -5.50
C HIS A 105 -1.30 21.08 -4.03
N MET A 106 -1.95 20.17 -3.28
CA MET A 106 -1.57 19.88 -1.89
C MET A 106 -0.16 19.30 -1.78
N TYR A 107 0.30 18.54 -2.78
CA TYR A 107 1.69 18.07 -2.89
C TYR A 107 2.66 19.13 -3.44
N GLY A 108 2.17 20.35 -3.73
CA GLY A 108 2.96 21.47 -4.28
C GLY A 108 3.18 21.41 -5.79
N LEU A 109 2.53 20.48 -6.50
CA LEU A 109 2.61 20.38 -7.95
C LEU A 109 1.79 21.48 -8.61
N LYS A 110 2.26 22.06 -9.73
CA LYS A 110 1.62 23.20 -10.38
C LYS A 110 1.83 23.19 -11.90
N GLY A 111 1.08 24.04 -12.58
CA GLY A 111 1.29 24.38 -13.98
C GLY A 111 0.96 23.24 -14.97
N GLN A 112 1.63 23.26 -16.12
CA GLN A 112 1.34 22.35 -17.22
C GLN A 112 1.76 20.91 -16.88
N SER A 113 2.88 20.74 -16.17
CA SER A 113 3.39 19.41 -15.76
C SER A 113 2.36 18.60 -14.93
N LEU A 114 1.66 19.26 -13.98
CA LEU A 114 0.58 18.59 -13.23
C LEU A 114 -0.58 18.18 -14.16
N LYS A 115 -0.98 19.05 -15.08
CA LYS A 115 -2.07 18.76 -16.02
C LYS A 115 -1.73 17.59 -16.94
N ASP A 116 -0.51 17.54 -17.44
CA ASP A 116 -0.04 16.48 -18.33
C ASP A 116 0.07 15.15 -17.58
N ASN A 117 0.58 15.15 -16.35
CA ASN A 117 0.62 13.98 -15.48
C ASN A 117 -0.79 13.42 -15.20
N ILE A 118 -1.75 14.29 -14.87
CA ILE A 118 -3.14 13.88 -14.65
C ILE A 118 -3.74 13.24 -15.92
N LYS A 119 -3.60 13.91 -17.07
CA LYS A 119 -4.11 13.38 -18.36
C LYS A 119 -3.50 12.03 -18.69
N TYR A 120 -2.17 11.91 -18.57
CA TYR A 120 -1.46 10.67 -18.82
C TYR A 120 -2.02 9.51 -17.96
N ASN A 121 -2.11 9.70 -16.66
CA ASN A 121 -2.59 8.66 -15.75
C ASN A 121 -4.07 8.31 -15.98
N LEU A 122 -4.93 9.32 -16.26
CA LEU A 122 -6.32 9.07 -16.61
C LEU A 122 -6.46 8.27 -17.91
N SER A 123 -5.63 8.57 -18.92
CA SER A 123 -5.60 7.85 -20.19
C SER A 123 -5.15 6.40 -20.00
N VAL A 124 -4.02 6.19 -19.30
CA VAL A 124 -3.48 4.84 -19.03
C VAL A 124 -4.48 3.95 -18.26
N LEU A 125 -5.24 4.54 -17.33
CA LEU A 125 -6.24 3.81 -16.56
C LEU A 125 -7.65 3.85 -17.18
N GLY A 126 -7.78 4.28 -18.45
CA GLY A 126 -9.04 4.23 -19.21
C GLY A 126 -10.14 5.16 -18.66
N LEU A 127 -9.76 6.32 -18.10
CA LEU A 127 -10.69 7.28 -17.48
C LEU A 127 -10.72 8.64 -18.19
N GLU A 128 -9.98 8.81 -19.29
CA GLU A 128 -9.84 10.10 -19.98
C GLU A 128 -11.19 10.66 -20.43
N ALA A 129 -12.05 9.83 -21.05
CA ALA A 129 -13.38 10.23 -21.51
C ALA A 129 -14.32 10.68 -20.37
N ASN A 130 -14.03 10.27 -19.14
CA ASN A 130 -14.87 10.53 -17.96
C ASN A 130 -14.30 11.66 -17.08
N MET A 131 -13.13 12.22 -17.39
CA MET A 131 -12.38 13.10 -16.48
C MET A 131 -13.15 14.30 -15.95
N HIS A 132 -14.13 14.79 -16.70
CA HIS A 132 -14.99 15.93 -16.33
C HIS A 132 -16.33 15.52 -15.71
N GLN A 133 -16.57 14.21 -15.49
CA GLN A 133 -17.72 13.73 -14.76
C GLN A 133 -17.46 13.71 -13.26
N LYS A 134 -18.47 13.98 -12.44
CA LYS A 134 -18.36 13.98 -10.98
C LYS A 134 -18.11 12.58 -10.45
N ILE A 135 -17.26 12.47 -9.43
CA ILE A 135 -16.91 11.19 -8.78
C ILE A 135 -18.14 10.44 -8.24
N ILE A 136 -19.19 11.15 -7.84
CA ILE A 136 -20.41 10.50 -7.35
C ILE A 136 -21.04 9.56 -8.39
N SER A 137 -20.91 9.86 -9.70
CA SER A 137 -21.45 9.05 -10.78
C SER A 137 -20.54 7.88 -11.22
N TYR A 138 -19.34 7.75 -10.65
CA TYR A 138 -18.37 6.71 -11.00
C TYR A 138 -18.74 5.38 -10.37
N SER A 139 -18.44 4.27 -11.09
CA SER A 139 -18.45 2.93 -10.51
C SER A 139 -17.37 2.80 -9.41
N GLY A 140 -17.47 1.75 -8.59
CA GLY A 140 -16.47 1.45 -7.56
C GLY A 140 -15.06 1.31 -8.16
N GLY A 141 -14.92 0.57 -9.26
CA GLY A 141 -13.65 0.39 -9.97
C GLY A 141 -13.11 1.70 -10.58
N MET A 142 -13.97 2.57 -11.13
CA MET A 142 -13.54 3.89 -11.60
C MET A 142 -13.02 4.76 -10.45
N LYS A 143 -13.74 4.82 -9.32
CA LYS A 143 -13.30 5.56 -8.13
C LYS A 143 -11.96 5.04 -7.62
N ARG A 144 -11.76 3.73 -7.59
CA ARG A 144 -10.51 3.11 -7.15
C ARG A 144 -9.34 3.48 -8.05
N ARG A 145 -9.54 3.51 -9.38
CA ARG A 145 -8.51 3.94 -10.32
C ARG A 145 -8.15 5.42 -10.16
N VAL A 146 -9.11 6.32 -9.91
CA VAL A 146 -8.82 7.74 -9.59
C VAL A 146 -8.07 7.85 -8.25
N ASN A 147 -8.46 7.06 -7.24
CA ASN A 147 -7.79 7.04 -5.94
C ASN A 147 -6.31 6.59 -6.07
N LEU A 148 -6.04 5.60 -6.95
CA LEU A 148 -4.68 5.20 -7.28
C LEU A 148 -3.89 6.34 -7.94
N ILE A 149 -4.47 7.03 -8.94
CA ILE A 149 -3.82 8.18 -9.58
C ILE A 149 -3.44 9.24 -8.55
N ALA A 150 -4.33 9.54 -7.61
CA ALA A 150 -4.07 10.52 -6.55
C ALA A 150 -2.82 10.19 -5.73
N GLY A 151 -2.63 8.91 -5.37
CA GLY A 151 -1.43 8.44 -4.68
C GLY A 151 -0.13 8.50 -5.49
N LEU A 152 -0.24 8.56 -6.83
CA LEU A 152 0.90 8.57 -7.76
C LEU A 152 1.33 9.96 -8.21
N LEU A 153 0.50 11.01 -8.04
CA LEU A 153 0.70 12.33 -8.66
C LEU A 153 2.08 12.94 -8.40
N HIS A 154 2.63 12.78 -7.22
CA HIS A 154 3.90 13.40 -6.80
C HIS A 154 5.12 12.49 -6.99
N ASN A 155 4.97 11.41 -7.78
CA ASN A 155 6.02 10.42 -8.06
C ASN A 155 6.72 9.91 -6.78
N PRO A 156 5.96 9.27 -5.87
CA PRO A 156 6.53 8.77 -4.61
C PRO A 156 7.58 7.68 -4.85
N GLN A 157 8.53 7.54 -3.92
CA GLN A 157 9.49 6.43 -3.93
C GLN A 157 8.86 5.13 -3.39
N LEU A 158 7.91 5.26 -2.47
CA LEU A 158 7.12 4.18 -1.87
C LEU A 158 5.63 4.44 -2.11
N LEU A 159 4.97 3.54 -2.82
CA LEU A 159 3.52 3.55 -2.95
C LEU A 159 2.92 2.54 -1.98
N ILE A 160 2.11 3.01 -1.05
CA ILE A 160 1.40 2.17 -0.07
C ILE A 160 -0.04 1.98 -0.55
N LEU A 161 -0.44 0.73 -0.69
CA LEU A 161 -1.76 0.31 -1.17
C LEU A 161 -2.44 -0.50 -0.07
N ASP A 162 -3.43 0.10 0.58
CA ASP A 162 -4.20 -0.58 1.63
C ASP A 162 -5.45 -1.24 1.01
N GLU A 163 -5.36 -2.55 0.79
CA GLU A 163 -6.41 -3.38 0.17
C GLU A 163 -7.00 -2.78 -1.13
N PRO A 164 -6.17 -2.46 -2.15
CA PRO A 164 -6.58 -1.64 -3.28
C PRO A 164 -7.59 -2.31 -4.21
N THR A 165 -7.80 -3.61 -4.12
CA THR A 165 -8.64 -4.42 -5.02
C THR A 165 -9.93 -4.89 -4.39
N VAL A 166 -10.15 -4.61 -3.11
CA VAL A 166 -11.39 -4.98 -2.40
C VAL A 166 -12.59 -4.24 -2.99
N GLY A 167 -13.63 -5.02 -3.34
CA GLY A 167 -14.88 -4.48 -3.93
C GLY A 167 -14.74 -3.95 -5.35
N VAL A 168 -13.69 -4.36 -6.07
CA VAL A 168 -13.41 -3.96 -7.45
C VAL A 168 -13.72 -5.12 -8.39
N ASP A 169 -14.35 -4.82 -9.53
CA ASP A 169 -14.59 -5.82 -10.58
C ASP A 169 -13.29 -6.35 -11.21
N VAL A 170 -13.36 -7.54 -11.81
CA VAL A 170 -12.18 -8.24 -12.34
C VAL A 170 -11.39 -7.40 -13.34
N GLN A 171 -12.08 -6.65 -14.23
CA GLN A 171 -11.41 -5.85 -15.26
C GLN A 171 -10.66 -4.66 -14.65
N SER A 172 -11.31 -3.95 -13.71
CA SER A 172 -10.67 -2.83 -12.99
C SER A 172 -9.51 -3.31 -12.11
N LYS A 173 -9.65 -4.48 -11.45
CA LYS A 173 -8.58 -5.12 -10.69
C LYS A 173 -7.37 -5.41 -11.58
N GLN A 174 -7.58 -6.06 -12.71
CA GLN A 174 -6.51 -6.39 -13.65
C GLN A 174 -5.79 -5.14 -14.14
N ALA A 175 -6.54 -4.10 -14.56
CA ALA A 175 -5.96 -2.84 -15.01
C ALA A 175 -5.09 -2.16 -13.93
N ILE A 176 -5.52 -2.20 -12.66
CA ILE A 176 -4.74 -1.68 -11.53
C ILE A 176 -3.43 -2.48 -11.37
N ILE A 177 -3.51 -3.81 -11.31
CA ILE A 177 -2.35 -4.68 -11.10
C ILE A 177 -1.34 -4.56 -12.26
N GLU A 178 -1.79 -4.55 -13.50
CA GLU A 178 -0.92 -4.38 -14.67
C GLU A 178 -0.23 -3.02 -14.66
N HIS A 179 -0.96 -1.95 -14.34
CA HIS A 179 -0.37 -0.61 -14.23
C HIS A 179 0.70 -0.55 -13.13
N LEU A 180 0.44 -1.15 -11.96
CA LEU A 180 1.40 -1.23 -10.86
C LEU A 180 2.65 -2.04 -11.23
N LYS A 181 2.49 -3.20 -11.88
CA LYS A 181 3.62 -4.00 -12.40
C LYS A 181 4.46 -3.19 -13.39
N LYS A 182 3.81 -2.43 -14.27
CA LYS A 182 4.49 -1.55 -15.23
C LYS A 182 5.30 -0.46 -14.53
N LEU A 183 4.70 0.24 -13.56
CA LEU A 183 5.39 1.29 -12.78
C LEU A 183 6.61 0.73 -12.02
N ASN A 184 6.47 -0.44 -11.41
CA ASN A 184 7.58 -1.11 -10.75
C ASN A 184 8.70 -1.45 -11.74
N LYS A 185 8.37 -2.09 -12.87
CA LYS A 185 9.36 -2.55 -13.86
C LYS A 185 10.07 -1.39 -14.59
N GLU A 186 9.32 -0.36 -14.98
CA GLU A 186 9.86 0.73 -15.81
C GLU A 186 10.48 1.84 -14.97
N ASN A 187 9.90 2.16 -13.81
CA ASN A 187 10.30 3.30 -12.99
C ASN A 187 11.01 2.89 -11.69
N GLY A 188 11.15 1.58 -11.43
CA GLY A 188 11.74 1.09 -10.18
C GLY A 188 10.91 1.44 -8.94
N MET A 189 9.59 1.69 -9.10
CA MET A 189 8.72 2.07 -7.99
C MET A 189 8.64 0.96 -6.96
N THR A 190 8.87 1.30 -5.69
CA THR A 190 8.67 0.37 -4.58
C THR A 190 7.22 0.40 -4.15
N ILE A 191 6.62 -0.76 -3.96
CA ILE A 191 5.21 -0.91 -3.62
C ILE A 191 5.08 -1.69 -2.32
N LEU A 192 4.35 -1.15 -1.34
CA LEU A 192 3.85 -1.90 -0.19
C LEU A 192 2.36 -2.18 -0.43
N TYR A 193 2.04 -3.45 -0.55
CA TYR A 193 0.70 -3.93 -0.85
C TYR A 193 0.14 -4.70 0.33
N THR A 194 -1.01 -4.28 0.87
CA THR A 194 -1.70 -5.08 1.88
C THR A 194 -2.87 -5.82 1.29
N SER A 195 -3.04 -7.06 1.70
CA SER A 195 -4.19 -7.87 1.33
C SER A 195 -4.48 -8.93 2.39
N HIS A 196 -5.72 -9.39 2.41
CA HIS A 196 -6.12 -10.64 3.04
C HIS A 196 -6.36 -11.76 2.00
N HIS A 197 -6.24 -11.45 0.69
CA HIS A 197 -6.27 -12.40 -0.43
C HIS A 197 -4.85 -12.87 -0.73
N LEU A 198 -4.50 -14.07 -0.27
CA LEU A 198 -3.14 -14.60 -0.33
C LEU A 198 -2.73 -15.00 -1.75
N ASP A 199 -3.66 -15.53 -2.53
CA ASP A 199 -3.51 -15.86 -3.96
C ASP A 199 -3.11 -14.65 -4.80
N GLU A 200 -3.81 -13.54 -4.61
CA GLU A 200 -3.51 -12.30 -5.32
C GLU A 200 -2.13 -11.75 -4.96
N ALA A 201 -1.76 -11.83 -3.69
CA ALA A 201 -0.45 -11.36 -3.24
C ALA A 201 0.68 -12.26 -3.76
N GLU A 202 0.45 -13.57 -3.88
CA GLU A 202 1.42 -14.52 -4.46
C GLU A 202 1.76 -14.16 -5.91
N ASP A 203 0.75 -13.86 -6.73
CA ASP A 203 0.93 -13.50 -8.14
C ASP A 203 1.54 -12.10 -8.36
N PHE A 204 1.42 -11.23 -7.36
CA PHE A 204 1.79 -9.82 -7.50
C PHE A 204 3.09 -9.48 -6.77
N CYS A 205 3.32 -10.02 -5.57
CA CYS A 205 4.41 -9.59 -4.70
C CYS A 205 5.71 -10.37 -4.93
N THR A 206 6.83 -9.65 -4.97
CA THR A 206 8.18 -10.26 -5.02
C THR A 206 8.63 -10.76 -3.65
N HIS A 207 8.23 -10.04 -2.61
CA HIS A 207 8.51 -10.34 -1.21
C HIS A 207 7.21 -10.27 -0.39
N ILE A 208 7.12 -11.11 0.62
CA ILE A 208 5.95 -11.19 1.50
C ILE A 208 6.41 -11.19 2.95
N ALA A 209 5.69 -10.44 3.78
CA ALA A 209 5.69 -10.59 5.23
C ALA A 209 4.28 -10.98 5.68
N ILE A 210 4.18 -12.00 6.50
CA ILE A 210 2.93 -12.43 7.13
C ILE A 210 2.93 -11.92 8.56
N ILE A 211 1.88 -11.18 8.93
CA ILE A 211 1.67 -10.72 10.30
C ILE A 211 0.40 -11.33 10.88
N ASP A 212 0.46 -11.66 12.16
CA ASP A 212 -0.69 -12.16 12.92
C ASP A 212 -0.61 -11.66 14.36
N GLU A 213 -1.73 -11.25 14.94
CA GLU A 213 -1.82 -10.66 16.30
C GLU A 213 -0.75 -9.59 16.58
N GLY A 214 -0.46 -8.75 15.60
CA GLY A 214 0.52 -7.66 15.68
C GLY A 214 1.98 -8.10 15.60
N LYS A 215 2.28 -9.35 15.34
CA LYS A 215 3.65 -9.89 15.26
C LYS A 215 3.98 -10.36 13.86
N LEU A 216 5.26 -10.23 13.50
CA LEU A 216 5.79 -10.86 12.30
C LEU A 216 5.87 -12.37 12.50
N VAL A 217 5.21 -13.11 11.61
CA VAL A 217 5.19 -14.57 11.63
C VAL A 217 6.30 -15.15 10.74
N THR A 218 6.40 -14.61 9.51
CA THR A 218 7.46 -14.96 8.55
C THR A 218 7.62 -13.84 7.53
N GLN A 219 8.79 -13.76 6.89
CA GLN A 219 9.05 -12.86 5.76
C GLN A 219 10.10 -13.46 4.82
N GLY A 220 10.01 -13.14 3.54
CA GLY A 220 10.99 -13.58 2.53
C GLY A 220 10.52 -13.33 1.11
N GLN A 221 11.31 -13.76 0.14
CA GLN A 221 10.88 -13.82 -1.25
C GLN A 221 9.71 -14.79 -1.39
N THR A 222 8.70 -14.45 -2.17
CA THR A 222 7.46 -15.23 -2.31
C THR A 222 7.75 -16.69 -2.67
N GLU A 223 8.55 -16.92 -3.72
CA GLU A 223 8.90 -18.27 -4.17
C GLU A 223 9.79 -19.03 -3.16
N ALA A 224 10.67 -18.31 -2.43
CA ALA A 224 11.52 -18.91 -1.41
C ALA A 224 10.68 -19.41 -0.22
N LEU A 225 9.72 -18.60 0.25
CA LEU A 225 8.83 -18.99 1.34
C LEU A 225 8.02 -20.25 1.01
N ILE A 226 7.50 -20.36 -0.22
CA ILE A 226 6.77 -21.55 -0.69
C ILE A 226 7.68 -22.79 -0.65
N ARG A 227 8.87 -22.68 -1.25
CA ARG A 227 9.82 -23.79 -1.35
C ARG A 227 10.36 -24.23 0.01
N GLU A 228 10.79 -23.30 0.86
CA GLU A 228 11.38 -23.60 2.18
C GLU A 228 10.38 -24.26 3.14
N ASN A 229 9.09 -23.94 2.98
CA ASN A 229 8.04 -24.57 3.74
C ASN A 229 7.51 -25.87 3.12
N ASN A 230 8.03 -26.32 1.96
CA ASN A 230 7.50 -27.47 1.21
C ASN A 230 5.99 -27.34 0.95
N CYS A 231 5.55 -26.18 0.51
CA CYS A 231 4.16 -25.85 0.19
C CYS A 231 4.03 -25.57 -1.32
N ASN A 232 2.77 -25.54 -1.83
CA ASN A 232 2.50 -25.22 -3.22
C ASN A 232 2.02 -23.75 -3.40
N SER A 233 1.67 -23.09 -2.30
CA SER A 233 1.17 -21.71 -2.32
C SER A 233 1.46 -20.96 -1.01
N ILE A 234 1.38 -19.64 -1.06
CA ILE A 234 1.45 -18.77 0.14
C ILE A 234 0.29 -19.06 1.09
N GLN A 235 -0.86 -19.47 0.57
CA GLN A 235 -1.98 -19.88 1.42
C GLN A 235 -1.65 -21.11 2.24
N GLU A 236 -0.99 -22.13 1.67
CA GLU A 236 -0.52 -23.29 2.41
C GLU A 236 0.56 -22.92 3.44
N VAL A 237 1.49 -22.03 3.08
CA VAL A 237 2.50 -21.49 4.02
C VAL A 237 1.81 -20.83 5.21
N TYR A 238 0.83 -19.96 4.96
CA TYR A 238 0.07 -19.28 6.00
C TYR A 238 -0.61 -20.28 6.96
N LEU A 239 -1.37 -21.23 6.41
CA LEU A 239 -2.08 -22.24 7.20
C LEU A 239 -1.13 -23.13 8.00
N LYS A 240 0.01 -23.50 7.43
CA LYS A 240 1.02 -24.32 8.10
C LYS A 240 1.64 -23.60 9.31
N ILE A 241 1.91 -22.31 9.20
CA ILE A 241 2.60 -21.55 10.25
C ILE A 241 1.62 -21.06 11.32
N THR A 242 0.40 -20.64 10.94
CA THR A 242 -0.58 -20.05 11.87
C THR A 242 -1.56 -21.06 12.44
N GLY A 243 -1.61 -22.26 11.87
CA GLY A 243 -2.56 -23.33 12.21
C GLY A 243 -3.92 -23.14 11.52
N ASN A 244 -4.65 -24.27 11.38
CA ASN A 244 -5.91 -24.35 10.64
C ASN A 244 -7.14 -23.77 11.37
N GLN A 245 -6.99 -22.90 12.36
CA GLN A 245 -8.13 -22.38 13.09
C GLN A 245 -8.71 -21.13 12.40
N PHE A 246 -9.97 -21.21 11.99
CA PHE A 246 -10.75 -20.04 11.63
C PHE A 246 -10.80 -19.08 12.82
N ARG A 247 -10.31 -17.86 12.63
CA ARG A 247 -10.28 -16.81 13.66
C ARG A 247 -11.28 -15.69 13.38
N ASP A 248 -12.32 -15.96 12.63
CA ASP A 248 -13.45 -15.05 12.47
C ASP A 248 -14.22 -14.99 13.79
N LYS A 249 -13.95 -13.93 14.56
CA LYS A 249 -14.77 -13.50 15.70
C LYS A 249 -15.26 -12.10 15.44
#